data_be74ea5c6397e6bdb444077818e89bd8
#
_entry.id   be74ea5c6397e6bdb444077818e89bd8
#
_cell.length_a   1.000
_cell.length_b   1.000
_cell.length_c   1.000
_cell.angle_alpha   90.00
_cell.angle_beta   90.00
_cell.angle_gamma   90.00
#
_symmetry.space_group_name_H-M   'P 1'
#
loop_
_entity.id
_entity.type
_entity.pdbx_description
1 polymer ?
#
loop_
_entity_poly.entity_id
_entity_poly.type
_entity_poly.pdbx_seq_one_letter_code
_entity_poly.pdbx_strand_id
1 'polypeptide(L)'
;YRLGLTSASVSVPKENRYKQPFTKGMTEGGSLASYQFNTYKSVKKQEFSELIFFEADSKARKVTEESCSVCEEVNFCRSLVDEIGAVMTPKVFADTITGRAQAYGIECEIWDEKRIHEEGLGALEAVGKGSANPPRFIILRYNGGSDSEKRLGLVGKGVTYDTGGYCLKPGAGMMDMKDDMGGAAAVCSAVIAAAKQKLKINITAVVGACENSIDAG
;
A
#
# COMPACT_ATOMS: atom_id res chain seq x y z
N TYR A 1 4.99 -9.05 -21.24
CA TYR A 1 4.22 -10.30 -21.09
C TYR A 1 3.85 -10.96 -22.44
N ARG A 2 3.45 -10.19 -23.47
CA ARG A 2 3.10 -10.75 -24.79
C ARG A 2 4.29 -11.41 -25.51
N LEU A 3 5.53 -11.02 -25.20
CA LEU A 3 6.76 -11.52 -25.83
C LEU A 3 7.45 -12.60 -25.02
N GLY A 4 6.97 -12.97 -23.82
CA GLY A 4 7.60 -13.98 -22.98
C GLY A 4 9.02 -13.63 -22.51
N LEU A 5 9.35 -12.32 -22.43
CA LEU A 5 10.65 -11.84 -21.99
C LEU A 5 10.71 -11.80 -20.47
N THR A 6 11.83 -12.22 -19.89
CA THR A 6 12.15 -12.13 -18.45
C THR A 6 13.04 -10.93 -18.13
N SER A 7 13.75 -10.42 -19.11
CA SER A 7 14.64 -9.27 -18.97
C SER A 7 14.60 -8.37 -20.19
N ALA A 8 14.96 -7.12 -20.02
CA ALA A 8 15.15 -6.16 -21.08
C ALA A 8 16.35 -5.25 -20.78
N SER A 9 16.99 -4.79 -21.85
CA SER A 9 18.10 -3.85 -21.77
C SER A 9 17.76 -2.56 -22.47
N VAL A 10 18.14 -1.44 -21.89
CA VAL A 10 17.85 -0.11 -22.40
C VAL A 10 19.09 0.77 -22.31
N SER A 11 19.44 1.47 -23.39
CA SER A 11 20.49 2.49 -23.36
C SER A 11 19.95 3.82 -22.85
N VAL A 12 20.63 4.41 -21.88
CA VAL A 12 20.28 5.75 -21.38
C VAL A 12 20.67 6.79 -22.42
N PRO A 13 19.81 7.78 -22.74
CA PRO A 13 20.13 8.82 -23.68
C PRO A 13 21.42 9.60 -23.33
N LYS A 14 22.21 9.93 -24.33
CA LYS A 14 23.48 10.69 -24.12
C LYS A 14 23.23 12.14 -23.71
N GLU A 15 22.12 12.75 -24.16
CA GLU A 15 21.77 14.12 -23.84
C GLU A 15 21.30 14.28 -22.40
N ASN A 16 22.02 15.08 -21.62
CA ASN A 16 21.76 15.25 -20.18
C ASN A 16 20.33 15.64 -19.81
N ARG A 17 19.65 16.45 -20.64
CA ARG A 17 18.26 16.89 -20.39
C ARG A 17 17.23 15.75 -20.39
N TYR A 18 17.53 14.65 -21.06
CA TYR A 18 16.62 13.51 -21.16
C TYR A 18 16.98 12.35 -20.24
N LYS A 19 18.21 12.29 -19.72
CA LYS A 19 18.68 11.15 -18.91
C LYS A 19 17.77 10.84 -17.73
N GLN A 20 17.54 11.82 -16.85
CA GLN A 20 16.77 11.60 -15.63
C GLN A 20 15.28 11.30 -15.92
N PRO A 21 14.55 12.10 -16.75
CA PRO A 21 13.15 11.78 -17.07
C PRO A 21 12.99 10.42 -17.75
N PHE A 22 13.89 10.06 -18.66
CA PHE A 22 13.88 8.77 -19.32
C PHE A 22 14.12 7.62 -18.32
N THR A 23 15.19 7.71 -17.51
CA THR A 23 15.51 6.69 -16.52
C THR A 23 14.38 6.50 -15.53
N LYS A 24 13.80 7.60 -15.03
CA LYS A 24 12.65 7.58 -14.14
C LYS A 24 11.46 6.87 -14.80
N GLY A 25 11.05 7.32 -15.98
CA GLY A 25 9.89 6.76 -16.68
C GLY A 25 10.05 5.27 -17.01
N MET A 26 11.26 4.85 -17.44
CA MET A 26 11.55 3.44 -17.73
C MET A 26 11.55 2.58 -16.46
N THR A 27 12.13 3.09 -15.36
CA THR A 27 12.14 2.39 -14.07
C THR A 27 10.72 2.23 -13.53
N GLU A 28 9.97 3.32 -13.46
CA GLU A 28 8.58 3.31 -12.96
C GLU A 28 7.70 2.43 -13.84
N GLY A 29 7.74 2.63 -15.15
CA GLY A 29 6.95 1.83 -16.10
C GLY A 29 7.28 0.35 -16.03
N GLY A 30 8.55 -0.03 -16.01
CA GLY A 30 9.01 -1.41 -15.90
C GLY A 30 8.60 -2.04 -14.56
N SER A 31 8.86 -1.36 -13.45
CA SER A 31 8.54 -1.86 -12.10
C SER A 31 7.04 -2.02 -11.87
N LEU A 32 6.23 -1.05 -12.31
CA LEU A 32 4.78 -1.11 -12.13
C LEU A 32 4.12 -2.11 -13.09
N ALA A 33 4.64 -2.25 -14.31
CA ALA A 33 4.15 -3.22 -15.28
C ALA A 33 4.55 -4.66 -14.97
N SER A 34 5.64 -4.87 -14.22
CA SER A 34 6.08 -6.21 -13.82
C SER A 34 5.25 -6.82 -12.70
N TYR A 35 4.47 -6.02 -11.98
CA TYR A 35 3.63 -6.49 -10.90
C TYR A 35 2.64 -7.56 -11.34
N GLN A 36 2.56 -8.65 -10.58
CA GLN A 36 1.61 -9.73 -10.76
C GLN A 36 1.15 -10.26 -9.40
N PHE A 37 -0.15 -10.41 -9.26
CA PHE A 37 -0.73 -11.12 -8.13
C PHE A 37 -0.98 -12.59 -8.51
N ASN A 38 -0.06 -13.47 -8.14
CA ASN A 38 -0.04 -14.89 -8.52
C ASN A 38 -0.32 -15.84 -7.34
N THR A 39 -0.70 -15.31 -6.16
CA THR A 39 -0.82 -16.07 -4.91
C THR A 39 -1.73 -17.29 -5.05
N TYR A 40 -2.87 -17.14 -5.72
CA TYR A 40 -3.88 -18.19 -5.85
C TYR A 40 -3.91 -18.89 -7.22
N LYS A 41 -2.95 -18.59 -8.09
CA LYS A 41 -2.91 -19.19 -9.43
C LYS A 41 -2.14 -20.50 -9.42
N SER A 42 -2.74 -21.57 -9.95
CA SER A 42 -2.08 -22.86 -10.15
C SER A 42 -0.95 -22.80 -11.18
N VAL A 43 -1.15 -21.98 -12.22
CA VAL A 43 -0.11 -21.72 -13.24
C VAL A 43 0.34 -20.27 -13.11
N LYS A 44 1.57 -20.09 -12.64
CA LYS A 44 2.19 -18.77 -12.56
C LYS A 44 2.67 -18.33 -13.93
N LYS A 45 2.36 -17.10 -14.31
CA LYS A 45 2.93 -16.49 -15.51
C LYS A 45 4.42 -16.23 -15.28
N GLN A 46 5.20 -16.32 -16.37
CA GLN A 46 6.60 -15.93 -16.35
C GLN A 46 6.74 -14.47 -15.91
N GLU A 47 7.58 -14.23 -14.91
CA GLU A 47 7.79 -12.90 -14.34
C GLU A 47 8.88 -12.16 -15.12
N PHE A 48 8.63 -10.87 -15.38
CA PHE A 48 9.68 -9.96 -15.82
C PHE A 48 10.48 -9.54 -14.60
N SER A 49 11.74 -9.93 -14.53
CA SER A 49 12.56 -9.83 -13.33
C SER A 49 13.68 -8.80 -13.43
N GLU A 50 14.04 -8.37 -14.64
CA GLU A 50 15.24 -7.57 -14.80
C GLU A 50 15.10 -6.50 -15.90
N LEU A 51 15.41 -5.23 -15.53
CA LEU A 51 15.58 -4.12 -16.45
C LEU A 51 17.00 -3.55 -16.31
N ILE A 52 17.81 -3.70 -17.37
CA ILE A 52 19.20 -3.29 -17.37
C ILE A 52 19.36 -1.94 -18.09
N PHE A 53 19.97 -0.98 -17.41
CA PHE A 53 20.33 0.31 -18.00
C PHE A 53 21.79 0.33 -18.39
N PHE A 54 22.08 0.47 -19.68
CA PHE A 54 23.43 0.71 -20.17
C PHE A 54 23.81 2.20 -20.11
N GLU A 55 25.09 2.49 -19.90
CA GLU A 55 25.64 3.85 -19.85
C GLU A 55 25.01 4.74 -18.77
N ALA A 56 24.47 4.15 -17.69
CA ALA A 56 23.90 4.88 -16.58
C ALA A 56 25.02 5.55 -15.75
N ASP A 57 24.98 6.87 -15.64
CA ASP A 57 25.84 7.64 -14.74
C ASP A 57 25.31 7.59 -13.28
N SER A 58 26.04 8.22 -12.35
CA SER A 58 25.67 8.24 -10.93
C SER A 58 24.29 8.90 -10.67
N LYS A 59 23.91 9.88 -11.48
CA LYS A 59 22.61 10.56 -11.34
C LYS A 59 21.47 9.64 -11.81
N ALA A 60 21.67 8.95 -12.94
CA ALA A 60 20.70 7.96 -13.43
C ALA A 60 20.52 6.82 -12.43
N ARG A 61 21.62 6.32 -11.84
CA ARG A 61 21.55 5.29 -10.78
C ARG A 61 20.73 5.74 -9.58
N LYS A 62 20.99 6.95 -9.08
CA LYS A 62 20.23 7.52 -7.96
C LYS A 62 18.73 7.62 -8.28
N VAL A 63 18.36 8.12 -9.46
CA VAL A 63 16.97 8.20 -9.91
C VAL A 63 16.32 6.81 -9.98
N THR A 64 17.07 5.79 -10.47
CA THR A 64 16.59 4.40 -10.49
C THR A 64 16.30 3.89 -9.09
N GLU A 65 17.22 4.06 -8.14
CA GLU A 65 17.06 3.61 -6.75
C GLU A 65 15.86 4.27 -6.07
N GLU A 66 15.72 5.60 -6.22
CA GLU A 66 14.58 6.35 -5.69
C GLU A 66 13.26 5.88 -6.30
N SER A 67 13.20 5.72 -7.62
CA SER A 67 12.00 5.25 -8.32
C SER A 67 11.64 3.81 -7.96
N CYS A 68 12.60 2.90 -7.90
CA CYS A 68 12.37 1.52 -7.45
C CYS A 68 11.78 1.50 -6.05
N SER A 69 12.35 2.26 -5.12
CA SER A 69 11.89 2.35 -3.74
C SER A 69 10.43 2.80 -3.63
N VAL A 70 9.98 3.75 -4.46
CA VAL A 70 8.58 4.17 -4.53
C VAL A 70 7.71 3.10 -5.17
N CYS A 71 8.15 2.52 -6.30
CA CYS A 71 7.39 1.49 -7.01
C CYS A 71 7.17 0.23 -6.19
N GLU A 72 8.12 -0.15 -5.34
CA GLU A 72 7.96 -1.26 -4.39
C GLU A 72 6.79 -1.01 -3.44
N GLU A 73 6.63 0.21 -2.92
CA GLU A 73 5.50 0.53 -2.03
C GLU A 73 4.18 0.66 -2.80
N VAL A 74 4.20 1.12 -4.04
CA VAL A 74 3.01 1.10 -4.91
C VAL A 74 2.60 -0.36 -5.19
N ASN A 75 3.53 -1.25 -5.49
CA ASN A 75 3.24 -2.66 -5.72
C ASN A 75 2.81 -3.37 -4.42
N PHE A 76 3.37 -2.99 -3.28
CA PHE A 76 2.88 -3.45 -1.97
C PHE A 76 1.43 -3.00 -1.73
N CYS A 77 1.10 -1.73 -1.97
CA CYS A 77 -0.28 -1.24 -1.92
C CYS A 77 -1.21 -2.08 -2.81
N ARG A 78 -0.81 -2.34 -4.06
CA ARG A 78 -1.59 -3.17 -5.00
C ARG A 78 -1.79 -4.59 -4.48
N SER A 79 -0.77 -5.20 -3.86
CA SER A 79 -0.89 -6.54 -3.30
C SER A 79 -1.88 -6.64 -2.15
N LEU A 80 -2.02 -5.59 -1.34
CA LEU A 80 -3.04 -5.51 -0.30
C LEU A 80 -4.46 -5.45 -0.89
N VAL A 81 -4.63 -4.65 -1.94
CA VAL A 81 -5.92 -4.46 -2.65
C VAL A 81 -6.31 -5.72 -3.44
N ASP A 82 -5.33 -6.43 -4.02
CA ASP A 82 -5.57 -7.65 -4.79
C ASP A 82 -5.89 -8.86 -3.90
N GLU A 83 -5.56 -8.80 -2.60
CA GLU A 83 -5.83 -9.90 -1.68
C GLU A 83 -7.33 -10.17 -1.53
N ILE A 84 -7.70 -11.41 -1.24
CA ILE A 84 -9.11 -11.78 -1.06
C ILE A 84 -9.61 -11.34 0.32
N GLY A 85 -10.88 -10.90 0.39
CA GLY A 85 -11.50 -10.39 1.62
C GLY A 85 -11.49 -11.38 2.78
N ALA A 86 -11.59 -12.69 2.49
CA ALA A 86 -11.50 -13.73 3.52
C ALA A 86 -10.12 -13.81 4.22
N VAL A 87 -9.06 -13.31 3.57
CA VAL A 87 -7.70 -13.25 4.13
C VAL A 87 -7.39 -11.87 4.68
N MET A 88 -7.76 -10.81 3.94
CA MET A 88 -7.46 -9.43 4.31
C MET A 88 -8.46 -8.89 5.36
N THR A 89 -8.49 -9.52 6.53
CA THR A 89 -9.27 -9.03 7.67
C THR A 89 -8.67 -7.76 8.27
N PRO A 90 -9.40 -6.97 9.09
CA PRO A 90 -8.85 -5.79 9.75
C PRO A 90 -7.57 -6.07 10.55
N LYS A 91 -7.51 -7.22 11.22
CA LYS A 91 -6.32 -7.65 11.95
C LYS A 91 -5.14 -7.95 11.02
N VAL A 92 -5.37 -8.72 9.95
CA VAL A 92 -4.31 -9.07 8.98
C VAL A 92 -3.77 -7.82 8.30
N PHE A 93 -4.66 -6.89 7.93
CA PHE A 93 -4.24 -5.59 7.38
C PHE A 93 -3.35 -4.84 8.36
N ALA A 94 -3.76 -4.69 9.63
CA ALA A 94 -2.98 -4.01 10.66
C ALA A 94 -1.62 -4.66 10.89
N ASP A 95 -1.57 -5.99 11.01
CA ASP A 95 -0.33 -6.75 11.23
C ASP A 95 0.63 -6.61 10.04
N THR A 96 0.10 -6.68 8.81
CA THR A 96 0.90 -6.57 7.57
C THR A 96 1.52 -5.18 7.44
N ILE A 97 0.72 -4.13 7.69
CA ILE A 97 1.20 -2.74 7.67
C ILE A 97 2.25 -2.53 8.76
N THR A 98 1.99 -3.00 9.98
CA THR A 98 2.92 -2.85 11.10
C THR A 98 4.27 -3.51 10.83
N GLY A 99 4.25 -4.76 10.35
CA GLY A 99 5.48 -5.49 10.05
C GLY A 99 6.33 -4.79 9.00
N ARG A 100 5.69 -4.22 7.96
CA ARG A 100 6.42 -3.49 6.93
C ARG A 100 6.91 -2.12 7.41
N ALA A 101 6.09 -1.37 8.16
CA ALA A 101 6.40 -0.03 8.63
C ALA A 101 7.55 -0.02 9.65
N GLN A 102 7.57 -0.97 10.58
CA GLN A 102 8.61 -1.09 11.61
C GLN A 102 10.00 -1.31 11.02
N ALA A 103 10.11 -1.98 9.88
CA ALA A 103 11.39 -2.16 9.18
C ALA A 103 12.06 -0.83 8.77
N TYR A 104 11.29 0.26 8.70
CA TYR A 104 11.76 1.60 8.34
C TYR A 104 11.69 2.61 9.47
N GLY A 105 11.59 2.14 10.72
CA GLY A 105 11.60 3.00 11.90
C GLY A 105 10.34 3.86 12.09
N ILE A 106 9.22 3.44 11.49
CA ILE A 106 7.92 4.09 11.68
C ILE A 106 7.33 3.59 13.00
N GLU A 107 6.91 4.50 13.85
CA GLU A 107 6.15 4.19 15.05
C GLU A 107 4.74 3.74 14.67
N CYS A 108 4.34 2.55 15.15
CA CYS A 108 3.05 1.96 14.87
C CYS A 108 2.28 1.77 16.18
N GLU A 109 1.08 2.32 16.25
CA GLU A 109 0.14 2.12 17.35
C GLU A 109 -1.14 1.52 16.79
N ILE A 110 -1.55 0.37 17.34
CA ILE A 110 -2.74 -0.35 16.90
C ILE A 110 -3.70 -0.44 18.07
N TRP A 111 -4.92 0.05 17.86
CA TRP A 111 -6.00 -0.09 18.83
C TRP A 111 -6.88 -1.27 18.45
N ASP A 112 -7.17 -2.09 19.44
CA ASP A 112 -8.16 -3.15 19.35
C ASP A 112 -9.60 -2.62 19.54
N GLU A 113 -10.57 -3.48 19.42
CA GLU A 113 -11.98 -3.15 19.59
C GLU A 113 -12.31 -2.55 20.96
N LYS A 114 -11.61 -2.98 22.01
CA LYS A 114 -11.83 -2.47 23.36
C LYS A 114 -11.37 -1.02 23.46
N ARG A 115 -10.17 -0.71 22.98
CA ARG A 115 -9.66 0.66 23.01
C ARG A 115 -10.43 1.57 22.05
N ILE A 116 -10.87 1.08 20.90
CA ILE A 116 -11.75 1.81 19.98
C ILE A 116 -13.02 2.27 20.69
N HIS A 117 -13.63 1.38 21.49
CA HIS A 117 -14.80 1.68 22.31
C HIS A 117 -14.51 2.72 23.39
N GLU A 118 -13.42 2.53 24.16
CA GLU A 118 -12.99 3.43 25.24
C GLU A 118 -12.68 4.85 24.75
N GLU A 119 -12.12 4.98 23.55
CA GLU A 119 -11.79 6.26 22.91
C GLU A 119 -12.99 6.87 22.14
N GLY A 120 -14.14 6.21 22.13
CA GLY A 120 -15.38 6.73 21.58
C GLY A 120 -15.44 6.79 20.04
N LEU A 121 -14.71 5.92 19.32
CA LEU A 121 -14.76 5.86 17.85
C LEU A 121 -16.04 5.16 17.35
N GLY A 122 -17.20 5.65 17.79
CA GLY A 122 -18.50 5.01 17.58
C GLY A 122 -18.87 4.74 16.13
N ALA A 123 -18.44 5.57 15.17
CA ALA A 123 -18.70 5.31 13.75
C ALA A 123 -17.93 4.07 13.24
N LEU A 124 -16.67 3.88 13.64
CA LEU A 124 -15.86 2.70 13.30
C LEU A 124 -16.45 1.45 13.95
N GLU A 125 -16.82 1.54 15.23
CA GLU A 125 -17.47 0.48 15.96
C GLU A 125 -18.80 0.06 15.31
N ALA A 126 -19.64 1.02 14.94
CA ALA A 126 -20.94 0.76 14.33
C ALA A 126 -20.85 0.01 13.00
N VAL A 127 -19.86 0.37 12.14
CA VAL A 127 -19.62 -0.32 10.87
C VAL A 127 -19.08 -1.73 11.10
N GLY A 128 -18.11 -1.89 12.02
CA GLY A 128 -17.44 -3.18 12.27
C GLY A 128 -18.26 -4.15 13.13
N LYS A 129 -19.37 -3.72 13.74
CA LYS A 129 -20.09 -4.50 14.74
C LYS A 129 -20.71 -5.80 14.21
N GLY A 130 -21.07 -5.85 12.93
CA GLY A 130 -21.67 -7.02 12.30
C GLY A 130 -20.69 -8.14 11.96
N SER A 131 -19.39 -7.87 11.96
CA SER A 131 -18.40 -8.85 11.53
C SER A 131 -17.86 -9.71 12.67
N ALA A 132 -17.48 -10.95 12.37
CA ALA A 132 -16.66 -11.79 13.25
C ALA A 132 -15.21 -11.30 13.38
N ASN A 133 -14.77 -10.41 12.48
CA ASN A 133 -13.44 -9.83 12.47
C ASN A 133 -13.46 -8.44 13.11
N PRO A 134 -13.05 -8.28 14.38
CA PRO A 134 -13.13 -7.03 15.09
C PRO A 134 -12.34 -5.91 14.41
N PRO A 135 -12.80 -4.65 14.49
CA PRO A 135 -12.11 -3.52 13.88
C PRO A 135 -10.75 -3.28 14.52
N ARG A 136 -9.89 -2.58 13.78
CA ARG A 136 -8.60 -2.08 14.22
C ARG A 136 -8.47 -0.61 13.86
N PHE A 137 -7.90 0.19 14.77
CA PHE A 137 -7.52 1.56 14.45
C PHE A 137 -6.00 1.65 14.43
N ILE A 138 -5.45 2.08 13.28
CA ILE A 138 -4.03 2.06 12.97
C ILE A 138 -3.53 3.48 12.95
N ILE A 139 -2.47 3.76 13.71
CA ILE A 139 -1.77 5.04 13.71
C ILE A 139 -0.32 4.80 13.35
N LEU A 140 0.15 5.45 12.30
CA LEU A 140 1.55 5.45 11.88
C LEU A 140 2.14 6.84 12.08
N ARG A 141 3.33 6.92 12.72
CA ARG A 141 4.05 8.18 12.90
C ARG A 141 5.46 8.06 12.33
N TYR A 142 5.72 8.85 11.31
CA TYR A 142 7.05 9.03 10.73
C TYR A 142 7.59 10.41 11.12
N ASN A 143 8.75 10.43 11.77
CA ASN A 143 9.43 11.62 12.29
C ASN A 143 10.72 11.84 11.49
N GLY A 144 10.59 12.27 10.21
CA GLY A 144 11.73 12.55 9.33
C GLY A 144 12.22 14.00 9.36
N GLY A 145 11.39 14.92 9.84
CA GLY A 145 11.68 16.34 10.02
C GLY A 145 12.11 16.69 11.45
N SER A 146 12.28 17.96 11.74
CA SER A 146 12.49 18.45 13.11
C SER A 146 11.18 18.51 13.89
N ASP A 147 11.25 18.50 15.23
CA ASP A 147 10.08 18.59 16.11
C ASP A 147 9.30 19.91 15.96
N SER A 148 9.96 20.98 15.49
CA SER A 148 9.35 22.29 15.24
C SER A 148 8.62 22.38 13.89
N GLU A 149 8.79 21.40 13.00
CA GLU A 149 8.15 21.39 11.69
C GLU A 149 6.70 20.90 11.78
N LYS A 150 5.89 21.42 10.84
CA LYS A 150 4.50 20.98 10.71
C LYS A 150 4.41 19.49 10.41
N ARG A 151 3.38 18.86 10.94
CA ARG A 151 3.07 17.45 10.70
C ARG A 151 1.97 17.32 9.65
N LEU A 152 2.23 16.52 8.61
CA LEU A 152 1.21 16.15 7.63
C LEU A 152 0.31 15.06 8.21
N GLY A 153 -1.00 15.32 8.25
CA GLY A 153 -2.01 14.32 8.59
C GLY A 153 -2.53 13.62 7.33
N LEU A 154 -2.54 12.30 7.34
CA LEU A 154 -3.13 11.48 6.28
C LEU A 154 -4.22 10.59 6.87
N VAL A 155 -5.34 10.46 6.17
CA VAL A 155 -6.46 9.62 6.59
C VAL A 155 -6.83 8.68 5.43
N GLY A 156 -6.96 7.38 5.73
CA GLY A 156 -7.31 6.36 4.74
C GLY A 156 -8.55 5.57 5.14
N LYS A 157 -9.49 5.36 4.20
CA LYS A 157 -10.61 4.43 4.37
C LYS A 157 -10.08 3.00 4.35
N GLY A 158 -10.42 2.22 5.39
CA GLY A 158 -9.89 0.87 5.62
C GLY A 158 -10.98 -0.20 5.74
N VAL A 159 -12.09 -0.09 4.99
CA VAL A 159 -13.11 -1.14 4.98
C VAL A 159 -12.59 -2.33 4.17
N THR A 160 -12.18 -3.39 4.87
CA THR A 160 -11.50 -4.54 4.25
C THR A 160 -12.42 -5.40 3.39
N TYR A 161 -13.71 -5.40 3.70
CA TYR A 161 -14.78 -5.90 2.84
C TYR A 161 -16.08 -5.15 3.14
N ASP A 162 -16.77 -4.67 2.10
CA ASP A 162 -17.99 -3.87 2.25
C ASP A 162 -19.20 -4.54 1.58
N THR A 163 -20.00 -5.25 2.37
CA THR A 163 -21.26 -5.82 1.89
C THR A 163 -22.39 -4.79 1.77
N GLY A 164 -22.22 -3.58 2.32
CA GLY A 164 -23.26 -2.57 2.49
C GLY A 164 -24.02 -2.69 3.82
N GLY A 165 -23.79 -3.76 4.60
CA GLY A 165 -24.49 -4.02 5.85
C GLY A 165 -25.99 -4.26 5.59
N TYR A 166 -26.87 -3.70 6.42
CA TYR A 166 -28.32 -3.84 6.22
C TYR A 166 -28.85 -3.22 4.92
N CYS A 167 -28.11 -2.29 4.31
CA CYS A 167 -28.37 -1.81 2.96
C CYS A 167 -27.51 -2.62 1.96
N LEU A 168 -27.78 -3.92 1.88
CA LEU A 168 -26.97 -4.90 1.19
C LEU A 168 -26.79 -4.55 -0.29
N LYS A 169 -25.53 -4.53 -0.75
CA LYS A 169 -25.19 -4.28 -2.14
C LYS A 169 -25.67 -5.44 -3.03
N PRO A 170 -26.11 -5.15 -4.28
CA PRO A 170 -26.31 -6.21 -5.28
C PRO A 170 -25.01 -6.96 -5.56
N GLY A 171 -25.09 -8.26 -5.88
CA GLY A 171 -23.90 -9.10 -6.08
C GLY A 171 -22.88 -8.51 -7.05
N ALA A 172 -23.30 -7.92 -8.17
CA ALA A 172 -22.41 -7.26 -9.12
C ALA A 172 -21.66 -6.04 -8.52
N GLY A 173 -22.28 -5.31 -7.59
CA GLY A 173 -21.66 -4.18 -6.90
C GLY A 173 -20.84 -4.59 -5.66
N MET A 174 -20.91 -5.86 -5.24
CA MET A 174 -20.21 -6.37 -4.08
C MET A 174 -18.92 -7.10 -4.44
N MET A 175 -18.80 -7.63 -5.66
CA MET A 175 -17.67 -8.49 -6.07
C MET A 175 -16.30 -7.83 -5.86
N ASP A 176 -16.20 -6.53 -6.12
CA ASP A 176 -14.93 -5.79 -6.01
C ASP A 176 -14.74 -5.11 -4.65
N MET A 177 -15.69 -5.26 -3.71
CA MET A 177 -15.65 -4.59 -2.40
C MET A 177 -14.56 -5.10 -1.45
N LYS A 178 -13.77 -6.06 -1.86
CA LYS A 178 -12.49 -6.42 -1.24
C LYS A 178 -11.44 -5.31 -1.38
N ASP A 179 -11.62 -4.37 -2.31
CA ASP A 179 -10.72 -3.24 -2.57
C ASP A 179 -11.08 -1.96 -1.79
N ASP A 180 -12.15 -1.98 -1.00
CA ASP A 180 -12.69 -0.80 -0.28
C ASP A 180 -11.77 -0.29 0.85
N MET A 181 -10.65 -0.96 1.05
CA MET A 181 -9.52 -0.54 1.89
C MET A 181 -8.36 0.08 1.09
N GLY A 182 -8.52 0.31 -0.21
CA GLY A 182 -7.47 0.85 -1.07
C GLY A 182 -6.96 2.21 -0.62
N GLY A 183 -7.83 3.06 -0.04
CA GLY A 183 -7.43 4.35 0.54
C GLY A 183 -6.47 4.18 1.73
N ALA A 184 -6.74 3.21 2.61
CA ALA A 184 -5.85 2.87 3.72
C ALA A 184 -4.52 2.29 3.24
N ALA A 185 -4.56 1.37 2.27
CA ALA A 185 -3.37 0.78 1.67
C ALA A 185 -2.47 1.87 1.04
N ALA A 186 -3.07 2.81 0.30
CA ALA A 186 -2.34 3.92 -0.33
C ALA A 186 -1.69 4.85 0.72
N VAL A 187 -2.43 5.23 1.75
CA VAL A 187 -1.92 6.11 2.83
C VAL A 187 -0.78 5.44 3.58
N CYS A 188 -0.93 4.20 4.01
CA CYS A 188 0.12 3.46 4.72
C CYS A 188 1.37 3.28 3.85
N SER A 189 1.20 2.87 2.60
CA SER A 189 2.30 2.72 1.65
C SER A 189 3.03 4.04 1.37
N ALA A 190 2.30 5.17 1.32
CA ALA A 190 2.91 6.49 1.15
C ALA A 190 3.80 6.89 2.35
N VAL A 191 3.36 6.60 3.58
CA VAL A 191 4.20 6.82 4.79
C VAL A 191 5.46 5.97 4.75
N ILE A 192 5.33 4.70 4.36
CA ILE A 192 6.47 3.78 4.26
C ILE A 192 7.43 4.25 3.17
N ALA A 193 6.92 4.67 2.00
CA ALA A 193 7.74 5.23 0.93
C ALA A 193 8.50 6.49 1.39
N ALA A 194 7.84 7.38 2.12
CA ALA A 194 8.49 8.58 2.68
C ALA A 194 9.63 8.23 3.65
N ALA A 195 9.44 7.22 4.49
CA ALA A 195 10.47 6.73 5.41
C ALA A 195 11.65 6.08 4.67
N LYS A 196 11.37 5.24 3.65
CA LYS A 196 12.40 4.64 2.79
C LYS A 196 13.25 5.70 2.08
N GLN A 197 12.60 6.75 1.59
CA GLN A 197 13.26 7.90 0.95
C GLN A 197 13.94 8.83 1.95
N LYS A 198 13.78 8.61 3.26
CA LYS A 198 14.30 9.47 4.33
C LYS A 198 13.90 10.93 4.14
N LEU A 199 12.66 11.16 3.72
CA LEU A 199 12.14 12.50 3.49
C LEU A 199 12.15 13.31 4.78
N LYS A 200 12.52 14.59 4.70
CA LYS A 200 12.61 15.50 5.85
C LYS A 200 11.24 16.12 6.17
N ILE A 201 10.27 15.26 6.51
CA ILE A 201 8.91 15.64 6.87
C ILE A 201 8.42 14.80 8.04
N ASN A 202 7.48 15.33 8.81
CA ASN A 202 6.77 14.60 9.85
C ASN A 202 5.39 14.22 9.32
N ILE A 203 5.02 12.93 9.43
CA ILE A 203 3.72 12.43 8.96
C ILE A 203 3.05 11.66 10.11
N THR A 204 1.74 11.88 10.26
CA THR A 204 0.87 10.98 11.02
C THR A 204 -0.22 10.47 10.07
N ALA A 205 -0.33 9.17 9.92
CA ALA A 205 -1.42 8.55 9.20
C ALA A 205 -2.35 7.82 10.16
N VAL A 206 -3.65 7.90 9.91
CA VAL A 206 -4.68 7.20 10.68
C VAL A 206 -5.60 6.43 9.75
N VAL A 207 -5.95 5.21 10.15
CA VAL A 207 -6.81 4.30 9.38
C VAL A 207 -7.74 3.57 10.34
N GLY A 208 -9.05 3.63 10.08
CA GLY A 208 -10.02 2.73 10.69
C GLY A 208 -10.20 1.51 9.78
N ALA A 209 -9.69 0.36 10.19
CA ALA A 209 -9.87 -0.90 9.48
C ALA A 209 -11.05 -1.68 10.06
N CYS A 210 -12.02 -2.03 9.24
CA CYS A 210 -13.21 -2.80 9.64
C CYS A 210 -13.80 -3.56 8.46
N GLU A 211 -14.67 -4.52 8.73
CA GLU A 211 -15.56 -5.14 7.75
C GLU A 211 -16.99 -4.63 7.95
N ASN A 212 -17.66 -4.28 6.86
CA ASN A 212 -19.08 -3.94 6.88
C ASN A 212 -19.89 -5.18 6.51
N SER A 213 -20.39 -5.90 7.51
CA SER A 213 -21.15 -7.15 7.35
C SER A 213 -22.46 -7.10 8.11
N ILE A 214 -23.43 -7.96 7.73
CA ILE A 214 -24.74 -8.06 8.40
C ILE A 214 -24.59 -8.82 9.72
N ASP A 215 -23.85 -9.91 9.70
CA ASP A 215 -23.56 -10.77 10.85
C ASP A 215 -22.18 -11.43 10.74
N ALA A 216 -21.89 -12.33 11.66
CA ALA A 216 -20.61 -13.00 11.75
C ALA A 216 -20.36 -14.10 10.69
N GLY A 217 -21.30 -14.35 9.81
CA GLY A 217 -21.27 -15.36 8.74
C GLY A 217 -22.05 -16.61 9.06
#